data_bf26391be6557cfd7f7740222cc3d69e
#
_entry.id   bf26391be6557cfd7f7740222cc3d69e
#
_cell.length_a   1.000
_cell.length_b   1.000
_cell.length_c   1.000
_cell.angle_alpha   90.00
_cell.angle_beta   90.00
_cell.angle_gamma   90.00
#
_symmetry.space_group_name_H-M   'P 1'
#
loop_
_entity.id
_entity.type
_entity.pdbx_description
1 polymer ?
#
loop_
_entity_poly.entity_id
_entity_poly.type
_entity_poly.pdbx_seq_one_letter_code
_entity_poly.pdbx_strand_id
1 'polypeptide(L)'
;MNTFNNEKINNYGDAKIFENKLENFEEVSVKTLDQLFFDKLNENFSIKLIKCDAQGQEPNIIKGSKKIIEKSKPFLYLENDDIKTSKKLIDMIKSMGYIMFWHLVPLFNPNNYLKNPKNIFSKISSINMFCIPIHTKIKLHENWKKFEIKDNDFHPLKKI
;
A
#
# COMPACT_ATOMS: atom_id res chain seq x y z
N MET A 1 -15.18 -16.13 -3.85
CA MET A 1 -16.03 -15.53 -2.80
C MET A 1 -15.10 -15.28 -1.63
N ASN A 2 -14.95 -14.04 -1.20
CA ASN A 2 -13.98 -13.70 -0.17
C ASN A 2 -14.71 -13.43 1.13
N THR A 3 -14.15 -13.84 2.26
CA THR A 3 -14.77 -13.75 3.57
C THR A 3 -13.99 -12.85 4.50
N PHE A 4 -14.69 -12.18 5.39
CA PHE A 4 -14.17 -11.25 6.38
C PHE A 4 -14.39 -11.83 7.79
N ASN A 5 -13.36 -11.87 8.63
CA ASN A 5 -13.47 -12.35 10.00
C ASN A 5 -13.36 -11.21 11.02
N ASN A 6 -14.35 -11.13 11.91
CA ASN A 6 -14.50 -10.05 12.88
C ASN A 6 -14.29 -10.51 14.36
N GLU A 7 -13.89 -11.75 14.61
CA GLU A 7 -14.09 -12.41 15.92
C GLU A 7 -13.10 -12.08 17.05
N LYS A 8 -12.03 -11.34 16.83
CA LYS A 8 -11.08 -11.01 17.91
C LYS A 8 -10.45 -9.63 17.82
N ILE A 9 -11.02 -8.75 17.03
CA ILE A 9 -10.32 -7.53 16.67
C ILE A 9 -10.94 -6.38 17.45
N ASN A 10 -10.30 -5.97 18.55
CA ASN A 10 -10.49 -4.65 19.14
C ASN A 10 -9.97 -3.52 18.21
N ASN A 11 -9.49 -3.87 17.01
CA ASN A 11 -8.99 -2.96 16.00
C ASN A 11 -9.65 -3.26 14.66
N TYR A 12 -10.72 -2.54 14.35
CA TYR A 12 -11.43 -2.67 13.07
C TYR A 12 -10.56 -2.31 11.84
N GLY A 13 -9.47 -1.59 12.03
CA GLY A 13 -8.51 -1.25 10.97
C GLY A 13 -7.63 -2.42 10.53
N ASP A 14 -7.60 -3.54 11.28
CA ASP A 14 -6.83 -4.74 10.95
C ASP A 14 -7.72 -5.85 10.32
N ALA A 15 -8.83 -5.47 9.77
CA ALA A 15 -9.76 -6.38 9.11
C ALA A 15 -9.17 -6.96 7.81
N LYS A 16 -9.19 -8.29 7.64
CA LYS A 16 -8.56 -8.99 6.51
C LYS A 16 -9.59 -9.75 5.67
N ILE A 17 -9.30 -9.83 4.37
CA ILE A 17 -10.09 -10.64 3.43
C ILE A 17 -9.46 -12.04 3.34
N PHE A 18 -10.29 -13.08 3.47
CA PHE A 18 -9.90 -14.47 3.34
C PHE A 18 -10.62 -15.13 2.17
N GLU A 19 -9.94 -16.05 1.48
CA GLU A 19 -10.53 -16.81 0.36
C GLU A 19 -11.36 -18.01 0.84
N ASN A 20 -11.10 -18.49 2.06
CA ASN A 20 -11.80 -19.63 2.66
C ASN A 20 -12.87 -19.18 3.65
N LYS A 21 -13.96 -19.96 3.74
CA LYS A 21 -14.99 -19.74 4.77
C LYS A 21 -14.39 -19.99 6.16
N LEU A 22 -14.57 -19.02 7.03
CA LEU A 22 -14.26 -19.09 8.45
C LEU A 22 -15.58 -19.12 9.23
N GLU A 23 -15.57 -19.54 10.49
CA GLU A 23 -16.71 -19.32 11.37
C GLU A 23 -16.89 -17.82 11.62
N ASN A 24 -18.12 -17.32 11.60
CA ASN A 24 -18.47 -15.89 11.81
C ASN A 24 -17.81 -14.93 10.81
N PHE A 25 -18.23 -15.01 9.55
CA PHE A 25 -17.74 -14.16 8.48
C PHE A 25 -18.87 -13.38 7.81
N GLU A 26 -18.52 -12.27 7.19
CA GLU A 26 -19.38 -11.52 6.28
C GLU A 26 -18.93 -11.75 4.83
N GLU A 27 -19.86 -12.10 3.94
CA GLU A 27 -19.56 -12.23 2.52
C GLU A 27 -19.54 -10.86 1.85
N VAL A 28 -18.42 -10.54 1.18
CA VAL A 28 -18.26 -9.27 0.46
C VAL A 28 -17.97 -9.51 -1.01
N SER A 29 -18.54 -8.65 -1.87
CA SER A 29 -18.25 -8.65 -3.29
C SER A 29 -16.94 -7.92 -3.55
N VAL A 30 -15.98 -8.58 -4.19
CA VAL A 30 -14.68 -7.99 -4.55
C VAL A 30 -14.64 -7.71 -6.04
N LYS A 31 -14.26 -6.48 -6.40
CA LYS A 31 -14.03 -6.05 -7.79
C LYS A 31 -12.64 -5.46 -7.90
N THR A 32 -12.00 -5.65 -9.06
CA THR A 32 -10.74 -4.99 -9.37
C THR A 32 -10.97 -3.50 -9.70
N LEU A 33 -9.96 -2.66 -9.52
CA LEU A 33 -10.04 -1.27 -9.96
C LEU A 33 -10.26 -1.18 -11.49
N ASP A 34 -9.63 -2.08 -12.25
CA ASP A 34 -9.82 -2.14 -13.70
C ASP A 34 -11.28 -2.44 -14.08
N GLN A 35 -12.01 -3.28 -13.29
CA GLN A 35 -13.43 -3.51 -13.49
C GLN A 35 -14.30 -2.30 -13.09
N LEU A 36 -13.98 -1.66 -11.96
CA LEU A 36 -14.74 -0.51 -11.47
C LEU A 36 -14.64 0.71 -12.41
N PHE A 37 -13.50 0.86 -13.09
CA PHE A 37 -13.23 1.97 -13.98
C PHE A 37 -13.22 1.58 -15.46
N PHE A 38 -13.79 0.40 -15.80
CA PHE A 38 -13.76 -0.13 -17.17
C PHE A 38 -14.29 0.87 -18.19
N ASP A 39 -15.43 1.48 -17.94
CA ASP A 39 -16.04 2.47 -18.84
C ASP A 39 -15.20 3.74 -18.96
N LYS A 40 -14.48 4.10 -17.90
CA LYS A 40 -13.61 5.27 -17.83
C LYS A 40 -12.25 5.08 -18.51
N LEU A 41 -11.84 3.84 -18.79
CA LEU A 41 -10.56 3.57 -19.45
C LEU A 41 -10.48 4.17 -20.84
N ASN A 42 -11.60 4.33 -21.54
CA ASN A 42 -11.69 4.92 -22.87
C ASN A 42 -11.90 6.45 -22.86
N GLU A 43 -12.21 7.05 -21.71
CA GLU A 43 -12.40 8.48 -21.56
C GLU A 43 -11.06 9.22 -21.34
N ASN A 44 -11.07 10.53 -21.48
CA ASN A 44 -9.94 11.38 -21.08
C ASN A 44 -9.86 11.52 -19.54
N PHE A 45 -9.62 10.39 -18.89
CA PHE A 45 -9.60 10.21 -17.45
C PHE A 45 -8.19 9.80 -16.98
N SER A 46 -7.72 10.38 -15.89
CA SER A 46 -6.39 10.10 -15.34
C SER A 46 -6.41 10.09 -13.82
N ILE A 47 -5.93 9.02 -13.24
CA ILE A 47 -5.69 8.92 -11.79
C ILE A 47 -4.31 9.52 -11.48
N LYS A 48 -4.22 10.35 -10.45
CA LYS A 48 -2.97 10.99 -10.03
C LYS A 48 -2.26 10.23 -8.91
N LEU A 49 -3.04 9.63 -8.02
CA LEU A 49 -2.53 8.90 -6.86
C LEU A 49 -3.42 7.69 -6.55
N ILE A 50 -2.79 6.56 -6.23
CA ILE A 50 -3.44 5.41 -5.62
C ILE A 50 -2.79 5.21 -4.25
N LYS A 51 -3.56 5.40 -3.15
CA LYS A 51 -3.18 4.93 -1.82
C LYS A 51 -3.78 3.55 -1.61
N CYS A 52 -2.96 2.60 -1.20
CA CYS A 52 -3.39 1.25 -0.87
C CYS A 52 -2.81 0.85 0.49
N ASP A 53 -3.71 0.51 1.39
CA ASP A 53 -3.46 0.11 2.78
C ASP A 53 -4.57 -0.91 3.07
N ALA A 54 -4.29 -2.18 2.78
CA ALA A 54 -5.31 -3.23 2.65
C ALA A 54 -4.87 -4.56 3.28
N GLN A 55 -4.04 -4.45 4.30
CA GLN A 55 -3.67 -5.54 5.20
C GLN A 55 -3.18 -6.82 4.48
N GLY A 56 -2.21 -6.63 3.55
CA GLY A 56 -1.57 -7.71 2.79
C GLY A 56 -2.23 -8.03 1.46
N GLN A 57 -3.28 -7.29 1.04
CA GLN A 57 -3.91 -7.43 -0.27
C GLN A 57 -3.28 -6.51 -1.34
N GLU A 58 -2.26 -5.73 -1.01
CA GLU A 58 -1.60 -4.77 -1.91
C GLU A 58 -1.16 -5.42 -3.24
N PRO A 59 -0.50 -6.61 -3.24
CA PRO A 59 -0.13 -7.25 -4.51
C PRO A 59 -1.33 -7.61 -5.39
N ASN A 60 -2.44 -8.04 -4.78
CA ASN A 60 -3.66 -8.41 -5.52
C ASN A 60 -4.35 -7.16 -6.09
N ILE A 61 -4.40 -6.07 -5.31
CA ILE A 61 -4.97 -4.78 -5.73
C ILE A 61 -4.16 -4.21 -6.89
N ILE A 62 -2.84 -4.19 -6.80
CA ILE A 62 -1.97 -3.72 -7.90
C ILE A 62 -2.15 -4.57 -9.16
N LYS A 63 -2.24 -5.90 -9.01
CA LYS A 63 -2.54 -6.80 -10.15
C LYS A 63 -3.88 -6.47 -10.79
N GLY A 64 -4.92 -6.19 -9.98
CA GLY A 64 -6.25 -5.82 -10.44
C GLY A 64 -6.41 -4.37 -10.89
N SER A 65 -5.32 -3.58 -10.89
CA SER A 65 -5.27 -2.17 -11.29
C SER A 65 -4.35 -1.94 -12.48
N LYS A 66 -3.90 -3.00 -13.15
CA LYS A 66 -2.83 -2.94 -14.16
C LYS A 66 -3.15 -1.98 -15.29
N LYS A 67 -4.37 -2.05 -15.87
CA LYS A 67 -4.79 -1.19 -16.99
C LYS A 67 -4.84 0.29 -16.58
N ILE A 68 -5.38 0.57 -15.38
CA ILE A 68 -5.44 1.93 -14.82
C ILE A 68 -4.04 2.49 -14.59
N ILE A 69 -3.15 1.69 -14.01
CA ILE A 69 -1.76 2.08 -13.75
C ILE A 69 -1.02 2.33 -15.06
N GLU A 70 -1.18 1.45 -16.06
CA GLU A 70 -0.57 1.62 -17.39
C GLU A 70 -1.06 2.89 -18.08
N LYS A 71 -2.37 3.17 -18.02
CA LYS A 71 -2.97 4.35 -18.64
C LYS A 71 -2.59 5.65 -17.95
N SER A 72 -2.72 5.69 -16.63
CA SER A 72 -2.65 6.95 -15.86
C SER A 72 -1.27 7.24 -15.31
N LYS A 73 -0.41 6.23 -15.15
CA LYS A 73 0.89 6.34 -14.48
C LYS A 73 0.82 7.13 -13.17
N PRO A 74 -0.10 6.76 -12.25
CA PRO A 74 -0.30 7.49 -11.00
C PRO A 74 0.92 7.37 -10.09
N PHE A 75 1.07 8.26 -9.12
CA PHE A 75 1.85 7.96 -7.93
C PHE A 75 1.19 6.81 -7.17
N LEU A 76 2.00 5.93 -6.55
CA LEU A 76 1.46 4.89 -5.69
C LEU A 76 1.99 5.11 -4.27
N TYR A 77 1.11 4.99 -3.29
CA TYR A 77 1.47 5.01 -1.87
C TYR A 77 0.91 3.74 -1.23
N LEU A 78 1.78 2.77 -0.99
CA LEU A 78 1.41 1.41 -0.65
C LEU A 78 1.92 1.05 0.74
N GLU A 79 1.08 0.47 1.60
CA GLU A 79 1.56 -0.23 2.78
C GLU A 79 2.41 -1.43 2.35
N ASN A 80 3.51 -1.67 3.07
CA ASN A 80 4.40 -2.81 2.80
C ASN A 80 5.08 -3.24 4.10
N ASP A 81 4.29 -3.74 5.03
CA ASP A 81 4.72 -4.18 6.35
C ASP A 81 4.92 -5.71 6.44
N ASP A 82 4.41 -6.49 5.49
CA ASP A 82 4.60 -7.94 5.44
C ASP A 82 5.87 -8.33 4.66
N ILE A 83 6.89 -8.77 5.41
CA ILE A 83 8.17 -9.23 4.86
C ILE A 83 8.00 -10.35 3.81
N LYS A 84 6.99 -11.23 3.97
CA LYS A 84 6.79 -12.39 3.10
C LYS A 84 6.34 -12.00 1.70
N THR A 85 5.52 -10.96 1.60
CA THR A 85 4.95 -10.47 0.34
C THR A 85 5.71 -9.29 -0.25
N SER A 86 6.54 -8.60 0.55
CA SER A 86 7.26 -7.38 0.21
C SER A 86 8.07 -7.49 -1.07
N LYS A 87 8.92 -8.52 -1.20
CA LYS A 87 9.74 -8.72 -2.40
C LYS A 87 8.88 -8.81 -3.66
N LYS A 88 7.81 -9.60 -3.61
CA LYS A 88 6.88 -9.78 -4.74
C LYS A 88 6.22 -8.46 -5.14
N LEU A 89 5.81 -7.66 -4.14
CA LEU A 89 5.22 -6.34 -4.38
C LEU A 89 6.23 -5.39 -5.02
N ILE A 90 7.45 -5.32 -4.49
CA ILE A 90 8.54 -4.49 -5.03
C ILE A 90 8.85 -4.88 -6.48
N ASP A 91 9.04 -6.18 -6.77
CA ASP A 91 9.34 -6.67 -8.12
C ASP A 91 8.21 -6.31 -9.11
N MET A 92 6.95 -6.45 -8.68
CA MET A 92 5.80 -6.09 -9.49
C MET A 92 5.79 -4.58 -9.84
N ILE A 93 5.97 -3.71 -8.85
CA ILE A 93 5.98 -2.25 -9.05
C ILE A 93 7.17 -1.83 -9.91
N LYS A 94 8.33 -2.43 -9.69
CA LYS A 94 9.54 -2.18 -10.49
C LYS A 94 9.32 -2.54 -11.97
N SER A 95 8.67 -3.69 -12.23
CA SER A 95 8.36 -4.13 -13.60
C SER A 95 7.38 -3.19 -14.34
N MET A 96 6.58 -2.41 -13.62
CA MET A 96 5.68 -1.40 -14.17
C MET A 96 6.37 -0.06 -14.47
N GLY A 97 7.69 0.06 -14.21
CA GLY A 97 8.49 1.24 -14.47
C GLY A 97 8.38 2.31 -13.39
N TYR A 98 8.46 1.93 -12.13
CA TYR A 98 8.45 2.85 -10.99
C TYR A 98 9.79 2.84 -10.24
N ILE A 99 10.17 4.00 -9.71
CA ILE A 99 11.17 4.17 -8.67
C ILE A 99 10.43 4.18 -7.33
N MET A 100 10.98 3.53 -6.32
CA MET A 100 10.32 3.33 -5.03
C MET A 100 11.18 3.83 -3.88
N PHE A 101 10.52 4.34 -2.85
CA PHE A 101 11.15 4.87 -1.64
C PHE A 101 10.44 4.31 -0.41
N TRP A 102 11.22 3.86 0.57
CA TRP A 102 10.66 3.54 1.89
C TRP A 102 10.20 4.81 2.60
N HIS A 103 9.01 4.75 3.20
CA HIS A 103 8.45 5.79 4.05
C HIS A 103 7.96 5.19 5.36
N LEU A 104 8.79 5.29 6.39
CA LEU A 104 8.50 4.82 7.73
C LEU A 104 7.88 5.96 8.53
N VAL A 105 6.66 5.76 9.01
CA VAL A 105 5.89 6.77 9.72
C VAL A 105 5.60 6.27 11.14
N PRO A 106 6.19 6.89 12.18
CA PRO A 106 5.80 6.59 13.56
C PRO A 106 4.30 6.78 13.76
N LEU A 107 3.64 5.83 14.43
CA LEU A 107 2.20 5.94 14.71
C LEU A 107 1.91 7.06 15.70
N PHE A 108 2.83 7.37 16.61
CA PHE A 108 2.68 8.50 17.50
C PHE A 108 3.17 9.79 16.85
N ASN A 109 2.26 10.76 16.74
CA ASN A 109 2.60 12.13 16.36
C ASN A 109 2.67 12.99 17.66
N PRO A 110 3.85 13.51 18.06
CA PRO A 110 3.96 14.38 19.23
C PRO A 110 3.18 15.70 19.08
N ASN A 111 2.94 16.13 17.84
CA ASN A 111 2.12 17.31 17.52
C ASN A 111 0.66 16.92 17.20
N ASN A 112 0.13 15.87 17.85
CA ASN A 112 -1.24 15.43 17.63
C ASN A 112 -2.28 16.52 18.02
N TYR A 113 -3.46 16.46 17.40
CA TYR A 113 -4.51 17.45 17.56
C TYR A 113 -4.92 17.66 19.04
N LEU A 114 -5.04 16.59 19.80
CA LEU A 114 -5.43 16.63 21.23
C LEU A 114 -4.28 17.02 22.15
N LYS A 115 -3.08 17.29 21.61
CA LYS A 115 -1.86 17.59 22.38
C LYS A 115 -1.56 16.56 23.48
N ASN A 116 -1.95 15.31 23.27
CA ASN A 116 -1.68 14.24 24.20
C ASN A 116 -0.17 13.90 24.17
N PRO A 117 0.57 14.10 25.30
CA PRO A 117 2.02 13.86 25.31
C PRO A 117 2.36 12.37 25.45
N LYS A 118 1.39 11.52 25.79
CA LYS A 118 1.62 10.11 26.06
C LYS A 118 1.68 9.31 24.77
N ASN A 119 2.86 8.76 24.46
CA ASN A 119 3.03 7.81 23.35
C ASN A 119 2.59 6.41 23.81
N ILE A 120 1.39 6.00 23.41
CA ILE A 120 0.86 4.64 23.65
C ILE A 120 1.33 3.61 22.62
N PHE A 121 1.88 4.06 21.49
CA PHE A 121 2.34 3.20 20.38
C PHE A 121 3.82 2.79 20.53
N SER A 122 4.52 3.32 21.54
CA SER A 122 5.96 3.08 21.71
C SER A 122 6.76 3.42 20.44
N LYS A 123 7.50 2.45 19.89
CA LYS A 123 8.32 2.60 18.68
C LYS A 123 7.63 2.05 17.41
N ILE A 124 6.33 1.75 17.49
CA ILE A 124 5.61 1.20 16.33
C ILE A 124 5.53 2.25 15.22
N SER A 125 5.84 1.82 14.01
CA SER A 125 5.76 2.64 12.79
C SER A 125 5.02 1.89 11.71
N SER A 126 4.25 2.61 10.89
CA SER A 126 3.73 2.09 9.63
C SER A 126 4.84 2.09 8.58
N ILE A 127 4.95 1.02 7.82
CA ILE A 127 5.95 0.85 6.78
C ILE A 127 5.28 0.95 5.43
N ASN A 128 5.59 2.00 4.71
CA ASN A 128 4.98 2.30 3.42
C ASN A 128 6.05 2.43 2.34
N MET A 129 5.62 2.30 1.09
CA MET A 129 6.39 2.64 -0.10
C MET A 129 5.72 3.80 -0.85
N PHE A 130 6.49 4.82 -1.16
CA PHE A 130 6.10 5.84 -2.12
C PHE A 130 6.74 5.52 -3.48
N CYS A 131 5.91 5.34 -4.51
CA CYS A 131 6.34 4.90 -5.83
C CYS A 131 6.05 5.98 -6.87
N ILE A 132 7.05 6.31 -7.67
CA ILE A 132 7.04 7.39 -8.65
C ILE A 132 7.30 6.78 -10.05
N PRO A 133 6.46 7.06 -11.06
CA PRO A 133 6.75 6.62 -12.43
C PRO A 133 8.09 7.16 -12.91
N ILE A 134 8.94 6.30 -13.49
CA ILE A 134 10.34 6.64 -13.85
C ILE A 134 10.48 7.85 -14.78
N HIS A 135 9.45 8.11 -15.61
CA HIS A 135 9.45 9.24 -16.56
C HIS A 135 8.85 10.53 -15.98
N THR A 136 8.46 10.52 -14.70
CA THR A 136 7.88 11.71 -14.06
C THR A 136 8.99 12.72 -13.77
N LYS A 137 8.82 13.94 -14.30
CA LYS A 137 9.72 15.06 -14.00
C LYS A 137 9.36 15.67 -12.64
N ILE A 138 9.80 15.07 -11.56
CA ILE A 138 9.64 15.60 -10.21
C ILE A 138 11.01 15.85 -9.58
N LYS A 139 11.15 16.97 -8.91
CA LYS A 139 12.34 17.28 -8.11
C LYS A 139 12.10 16.78 -6.69
N LEU A 140 12.68 15.63 -6.36
CA LEU A 140 12.68 15.14 -4.98
C LEU A 140 13.72 15.88 -4.16
N HIS A 141 13.39 16.14 -2.91
CA HIS A 141 14.36 16.63 -1.94
C HIS A 141 15.48 15.58 -1.73
N GLU A 142 16.74 16.00 -1.58
CA GLU A 142 17.88 15.08 -1.50
C GLU A 142 17.76 14.04 -0.37
N ASN A 143 17.12 14.41 0.72
CA ASN A 143 16.86 13.50 1.84
C ASN A 143 16.06 12.25 1.47
N TRP A 144 15.29 12.25 0.37
CA TRP A 144 14.55 11.09 -0.10
C TRP A 144 15.45 10.03 -0.73
N LYS A 145 16.56 10.43 -1.36
CA LYS A 145 17.48 9.53 -2.06
C LYS A 145 18.01 8.40 -1.17
N LYS A 146 18.19 8.65 0.12
CA LYS A 146 18.65 7.65 1.10
C LYS A 146 17.64 6.54 1.39
N PHE A 147 16.37 6.76 1.07
CA PHE A 147 15.28 5.79 1.26
C PHE A 147 14.91 5.05 -0.02
N GLU A 148 15.61 5.30 -1.14
CA GLU A 148 15.38 4.61 -2.40
C GLU A 148 15.58 3.10 -2.26
N ILE A 149 14.60 2.33 -2.76
CA ILE A 149 14.63 0.87 -2.74
C ILE A 149 15.48 0.39 -3.92
N LYS A 150 16.73 0.08 -3.65
CA LYS A 150 17.70 -0.43 -4.65
C LYS A 150 17.79 -1.94 -4.61
N ASP A 151 17.67 -2.52 -3.42
CA ASP A 151 17.70 -3.95 -3.15
C ASP A 151 16.27 -4.44 -2.84
N ASN A 152 15.76 -5.32 -3.68
CA ASN A 152 14.41 -5.86 -3.56
C ASN A 152 14.28 -6.87 -2.40
N ASP A 153 15.39 -7.41 -1.91
CA ASP A 153 15.42 -8.35 -0.77
C ASP A 153 15.53 -7.63 0.58
N PHE A 154 15.84 -6.33 0.56
CA PHE A 154 15.87 -5.52 1.77
C PHE A 154 14.45 -5.16 2.23
N HIS A 155 14.20 -5.35 3.53
CA HIS A 155 12.99 -4.86 4.18
C HIS A 155 13.36 -4.21 5.53
N PRO A 156 12.78 -3.04 5.90
CA PRO A 156 13.12 -2.35 7.14
C PRO A 156 13.00 -3.20 8.40
N LEU A 157 12.02 -4.10 8.47
CA LEU A 157 11.82 -5.01 9.62
C LEU A 157 12.86 -6.12 9.74
N LYS A 158 13.65 -6.40 8.70
CA LYS A 158 14.72 -7.43 8.78
C LYS A 158 15.94 -6.97 9.59
N LYS A 159 16.00 -5.70 9.97
CA LYS A 159 17.13 -5.10 10.71
C LYS A 159 16.83 -4.85 12.19
N ILE A 160 15.65 -5.28 12.67
CA ILE A 160 15.24 -5.09 14.07
C ILE A 160 15.50 -6.36 14.87
#